data_4be5b3eb8cfaf80c917e9421d2f031bf
#
_entry.id   4be5b3eb8cfaf80c917e9421d2f031bf
#
_cell.length_a   1.000
_cell.length_b   1.000
_cell.length_c   1.000
_cell.angle_alpha   90.00
_cell.angle_beta   90.00
_cell.angle_gamma   90.00
#
_symmetry.space_group_name_H-M   'P 1'
#
loop_
_entity.id
_entity.type
_entity.pdbx_description
1 polymer ?
#
loop_
_entity_poly.entity_id
_entity_poly.type
_entity_poly.pdbx_seq_one_letter_code
_entity_poly.pdbx_strand_id
1 'polypeptide(L)'
;MSISNMKTVILGAFMIAAVSLNAQKFGYINSAQLLAELPGVKAADSELEAFQTQMVTKGQSMVKALEAKIQAYSQEAQGGTLSQVQMQKKEEELGKEQQKIQAYEQEVQNNILAKREELYKPIMDKVKVAIEEVGADAGYTMIFDSSAGTILHANDSENVMAQVKAKMGM
;
A
#
# COMPACT_ATOMS: atom_id res chain seq x y z
N MET A 1 -10.22 20.36 67.96
CA MET A 1 -10.49 20.60 66.53
C MET A 1 -12.00 20.43 66.36
N SER A 2 -12.74 21.51 66.00
CA SER A 2 -14.21 21.43 65.95
C SER A 2 -14.66 20.51 64.80
N ILE A 3 -15.74 19.77 65.00
CA ILE A 3 -16.36 18.86 63.99
C ILE A 3 -16.71 19.61 62.70
N SER A 4 -16.99 20.94 62.82
CA SER A 4 -17.21 21.83 61.67
C SER A 4 -15.97 21.96 60.76
N ASN A 5 -14.78 22.14 61.36
CA ASN A 5 -13.52 22.26 60.59
C ASN A 5 -13.09 20.96 59.90
N MET A 6 -13.46 19.82 60.53
CA MET A 6 -13.19 18.50 59.96
C MET A 6 -14.07 18.23 58.72
N LYS A 7 -15.32 18.67 58.70
CA LYS A 7 -16.24 18.56 57.54
C LYS A 7 -15.76 19.42 56.37
N THR A 8 -15.23 20.59 56.65
CA THR A 8 -14.74 21.51 55.62
C THR A 8 -13.44 20.98 54.96
N VAL A 9 -12.56 20.34 55.74
CA VAL A 9 -11.34 19.74 55.26
C VAL A 9 -11.64 18.50 54.40
N ILE A 10 -12.60 17.64 54.80
CA ILE A 10 -13.03 16.46 54.02
C ILE A 10 -13.70 16.88 52.72
N LEU A 11 -14.52 17.94 52.70
CA LEU A 11 -15.16 18.45 51.49
C LEU A 11 -14.14 19.04 50.52
N GLY A 12 -13.11 19.74 51.05
CA GLY A 12 -12.00 20.26 50.23
C GLY A 12 -11.13 19.18 49.61
N ALA A 13 -10.86 18.09 50.37
CA ALA A 13 -10.09 16.95 49.85
C ALA A 13 -10.85 16.17 48.75
N PHE A 14 -12.18 16.11 48.83
CA PHE A 14 -13.02 15.46 47.84
C PHE A 14 -13.10 16.25 46.52
N MET A 15 -13.05 17.60 46.58
CA MET A 15 -13.00 18.45 45.38
C MET A 15 -11.66 18.34 44.64
N ILE A 16 -10.54 18.13 45.34
CA ILE A 16 -9.23 18.02 44.72
C ILE A 16 -9.06 16.66 44.02
N ALA A 17 -9.71 15.59 44.52
CA ALA A 17 -9.70 14.27 43.91
C ALA A 17 -10.50 14.15 42.60
N ALA A 18 -11.44 15.08 42.35
CA ALA A 18 -12.28 15.10 41.14
C ALA A 18 -11.58 15.63 39.89
N VAL A 19 -10.37 16.23 39.97
CA VAL A 19 -9.69 16.91 38.86
C VAL A 19 -8.80 15.97 38.04
N SER A 20 -8.66 14.70 38.43
CA SER A 20 -7.77 13.74 37.77
C SER A 20 -8.48 12.73 36.87
N LEU A 21 -9.70 12.98 36.44
CA LEU A 21 -10.31 12.24 35.36
C LEU A 21 -9.68 12.72 34.06
N ASN A 22 -8.53 12.15 33.72
CA ASN A 22 -8.02 12.26 32.35
C ASN A 22 -9.12 11.72 31.42
N ALA A 23 -9.92 12.61 30.85
CA ALA A 23 -10.87 12.24 29.81
C ALA A 23 -10.07 11.59 28.70
N GLN A 24 -10.38 10.33 28.41
CA GLN A 24 -9.75 9.62 27.30
C GLN A 24 -9.99 10.42 26.02
N LYS A 25 -8.91 10.85 25.39
CA LYS A 25 -8.97 11.63 24.16
C LYS A 25 -8.90 10.70 22.97
N PHE A 26 -9.90 10.75 22.13
CA PHE A 26 -9.97 9.96 20.90
C PHE A 26 -9.87 10.90 19.71
N GLY A 27 -9.14 10.47 18.68
CA GLY A 27 -9.05 11.19 17.42
C GLY A 27 -9.43 10.29 16.25
N TYR A 28 -9.57 10.88 15.07
CA TYR A 28 -9.75 10.13 13.85
C TYR A 28 -9.04 10.80 12.68
N ILE A 29 -8.70 9.97 11.68
CA ILE A 29 -8.11 10.41 10.43
C ILE A 29 -8.67 9.57 9.28
N ASN A 30 -8.85 10.17 8.11
CA ASN A 30 -9.13 9.43 6.89
C ASN A 30 -7.79 9.11 6.18
N SER A 31 -7.26 7.92 6.40
CA SER A 31 -5.97 7.52 5.84
C SER A 31 -5.98 7.48 4.32
N ALA A 32 -7.09 7.08 3.69
CA ALA A 32 -7.22 7.05 2.23
C ALA A 32 -7.14 8.46 1.64
N GLN A 33 -7.80 9.45 2.28
CA GLN A 33 -7.71 10.84 1.85
C GLN A 33 -6.30 11.39 2.04
N LEU A 34 -5.64 11.10 3.16
CA LEU A 34 -4.26 11.51 3.39
C LEU A 34 -3.34 10.97 2.30
N LEU A 35 -3.40 9.66 2.03
CA LEU A 35 -2.58 9.01 1.02
C LEU A 35 -2.78 9.60 -0.38
N ALA A 36 -4.02 9.90 -0.77
CA ALA A 36 -4.33 10.50 -2.07
C ALA A 36 -3.69 11.89 -2.27
N GLU A 37 -3.44 12.61 -1.19
CA GLU A 37 -2.83 13.94 -1.21
C GLU A 37 -1.30 13.91 -1.15
N LEU A 38 -0.68 12.78 -0.75
CA LEU A 38 0.76 12.66 -0.60
C LEU A 38 1.49 12.68 -1.96
N PRO A 39 2.45 13.60 -2.17
CA PRO A 39 3.26 13.61 -3.38
C PRO A 39 4.01 12.29 -3.61
N GLY A 40 4.46 11.62 -2.53
CA GLY A 40 5.13 10.34 -2.58
C GLY A 40 4.25 9.21 -3.13
N VAL A 41 2.94 9.23 -2.87
CA VAL A 41 1.98 8.26 -3.43
C VAL A 41 1.85 8.47 -4.93
N LYS A 42 1.69 9.72 -5.38
CA LYS A 42 1.61 10.04 -6.82
C LYS A 42 2.86 9.61 -7.58
N ALA A 43 4.04 9.80 -6.99
CA ALA A 43 5.30 9.34 -7.58
C ALA A 43 5.37 7.81 -7.64
N ALA A 44 4.96 7.12 -6.55
CA ALA A 44 4.90 5.67 -6.49
C ALA A 44 3.92 5.08 -7.52
N ASP A 45 2.74 5.69 -7.68
CA ASP A 45 1.75 5.31 -8.69
C ASP A 45 2.33 5.40 -10.10
N SER A 46 2.98 6.52 -10.43
CA SER A 46 3.58 6.74 -11.75
C SER A 46 4.73 5.75 -12.03
N GLU A 47 5.56 5.46 -11.03
CA GLU A 47 6.66 4.50 -11.16
C GLU A 47 6.12 3.07 -11.33
N LEU A 48 5.09 2.70 -10.57
CA LEU A 48 4.45 1.39 -10.68
C LEU A 48 3.79 1.20 -12.05
N GLU A 49 3.09 2.22 -12.57
CA GLU A 49 2.49 2.19 -13.90
C GLU A 49 3.54 2.04 -15.01
N ALA A 50 4.65 2.78 -14.92
CA ALA A 50 5.76 2.66 -15.87
C ALA A 50 6.37 1.25 -15.83
N PHE A 51 6.56 0.69 -14.63
CA PHE A 51 7.07 -0.66 -14.44
C PHE A 51 6.11 -1.72 -15.02
N GLN A 52 4.82 -1.60 -14.77
CA GLN A 52 3.79 -2.49 -15.34
C GLN A 52 3.81 -2.44 -16.86
N THR A 53 3.86 -1.23 -17.44
CA THR A 53 3.91 -1.03 -18.88
C THR A 53 5.15 -1.70 -19.50
N GLN A 54 6.31 -1.56 -18.87
CA GLN A 54 7.53 -2.20 -19.30
C GLN A 54 7.41 -3.74 -19.29
N MET A 55 6.86 -4.31 -18.22
CA MET A 55 6.66 -5.75 -18.09
C MET A 55 5.69 -6.29 -19.16
N VAL A 56 4.55 -5.61 -19.34
CA VAL A 56 3.56 -6.00 -20.36
C VAL A 56 4.15 -5.92 -21.76
N THR A 57 4.87 -4.85 -22.08
CA THR A 57 5.53 -4.67 -23.39
C THR A 57 6.54 -5.78 -23.68
N LYS A 58 7.33 -6.18 -22.68
CA LYS A 58 8.27 -7.30 -22.81
C LYS A 58 7.52 -8.61 -23.07
N GLY A 59 6.46 -8.90 -22.32
CA GLY A 59 5.63 -10.08 -22.55
C GLY A 59 5.04 -10.13 -23.96
N GLN A 60 4.48 -9.01 -24.42
CA GLN A 60 3.96 -8.88 -25.79
C GLN A 60 5.06 -9.12 -26.86
N SER A 61 6.27 -8.62 -26.60
CA SER A 61 7.40 -8.85 -27.50
C SER A 61 7.79 -10.35 -27.57
N MET A 62 7.73 -11.06 -26.45
CA MET A 62 7.99 -12.50 -26.39
C MET A 62 6.93 -13.27 -27.19
N VAL A 63 5.65 -12.92 -27.05
CA VAL A 63 4.56 -13.54 -27.81
C VAL A 63 4.73 -13.31 -29.30
N LYS A 64 4.99 -12.07 -29.73
CA LYS A 64 5.22 -11.75 -31.15
C LYS A 64 6.45 -12.49 -31.72
N ALA A 65 7.50 -12.63 -30.94
CA ALA A 65 8.67 -13.39 -31.36
C ALA A 65 8.36 -14.89 -31.54
N LEU A 66 7.55 -15.46 -30.65
CA LEU A 66 7.09 -16.85 -30.79
C LEU A 66 6.20 -17.03 -32.02
N GLU A 67 5.23 -16.13 -32.24
CA GLU A 67 4.36 -16.15 -33.42
C GLU A 67 5.19 -16.11 -34.72
N ALA A 68 6.19 -15.24 -34.82
CA ALA A 68 7.08 -15.16 -35.98
C ALA A 68 7.86 -16.48 -36.19
N LYS A 69 8.34 -17.11 -35.11
CA LYS A 69 9.03 -18.40 -35.18
C LYS A 69 8.08 -19.54 -35.65
N ILE A 70 6.84 -19.54 -35.17
CA ILE A 70 5.80 -20.51 -35.59
C ILE A 70 5.50 -20.34 -37.09
N GLN A 71 5.34 -19.11 -37.56
CA GLN A 71 5.09 -18.84 -38.97
C GLN A 71 6.26 -19.31 -39.86
N ALA A 72 7.50 -19.01 -39.45
CA ALA A 72 8.70 -19.46 -40.18
C ALA A 72 8.77 -20.99 -40.22
N TYR A 73 8.55 -21.66 -39.09
CA TYR A 73 8.52 -23.13 -39.03
C TYR A 73 7.45 -23.70 -39.97
N SER A 74 6.23 -23.15 -39.95
CA SER A 74 5.14 -23.60 -40.81
C SER A 74 5.48 -23.48 -42.28
N GLN A 75 6.12 -22.40 -42.72
CA GLN A 75 6.55 -22.20 -44.11
C GLN A 75 7.63 -23.21 -44.51
N GLU A 76 8.64 -23.41 -43.66
CA GLU A 76 9.71 -24.37 -43.92
C GLU A 76 9.20 -25.82 -43.97
N ALA A 77 8.27 -26.17 -43.08
CA ALA A 77 7.66 -27.52 -43.06
C ALA A 77 6.81 -27.77 -44.33
N GLN A 78 6.02 -26.79 -44.76
CA GLN A 78 5.22 -26.89 -46.00
C GLN A 78 6.10 -26.96 -47.24
N GLY A 79 7.22 -26.26 -47.22
CA GLY A 79 8.20 -26.30 -48.32
C GLY A 79 8.97 -27.59 -48.45
N GLY A 80 8.80 -28.56 -47.55
CA GLY A 80 9.45 -29.85 -47.57
C GLY A 80 10.97 -29.81 -47.37
N THR A 81 11.48 -28.67 -46.87
CA THR A 81 12.91 -28.41 -46.70
C THR A 81 13.50 -28.99 -45.41
N LEU A 82 12.64 -29.40 -44.46
CA LEU A 82 13.05 -29.89 -43.16
C LEU A 82 13.05 -31.43 -43.10
N SER A 83 14.12 -31.99 -42.56
CA SER A 83 14.13 -33.40 -42.15
C SER A 83 13.28 -33.61 -40.88
N GLN A 84 12.86 -34.84 -40.62
CA GLN A 84 12.06 -35.20 -39.45
C GLN A 84 12.74 -34.81 -38.14
N VAL A 85 14.05 -34.97 -38.04
CA VAL A 85 14.85 -34.59 -36.87
C VAL A 85 14.87 -33.06 -36.68
N GLN A 86 14.94 -32.31 -37.78
CA GLN A 86 14.90 -30.84 -37.71
C GLN A 86 13.51 -30.31 -37.30
N MET A 87 12.45 -30.93 -37.79
CA MET A 87 11.09 -30.62 -37.37
C MET A 87 10.91 -30.81 -35.85
N GLN A 88 11.28 -32.01 -35.37
CA GLN A 88 11.20 -32.34 -33.95
C GLN A 88 11.98 -31.34 -33.07
N LYS A 89 13.21 -30.99 -33.48
CA LYS A 89 14.01 -30.00 -32.74
C LYS A 89 13.35 -28.62 -32.70
N LYS A 90 12.80 -28.15 -33.83
CA LYS A 90 12.09 -26.85 -33.87
C LYS A 90 10.82 -26.87 -33.02
N GLU A 91 10.05 -27.94 -33.03
CA GLU A 91 8.87 -28.10 -32.17
C GLU A 91 9.24 -28.07 -30.69
N GLU A 92 10.34 -28.72 -30.31
CA GLU A 92 10.85 -28.65 -28.93
C GLU A 92 11.28 -27.23 -28.55
N GLU A 93 11.96 -26.50 -29.45
CA GLU A 93 12.35 -25.12 -29.24
C GLU A 93 11.13 -24.20 -29.07
N LEU A 94 10.09 -24.33 -29.90
CA LEU A 94 8.83 -23.58 -29.79
C LEU A 94 8.11 -23.92 -28.49
N GLY A 95 8.08 -25.15 -28.07
CA GLY A 95 7.52 -25.57 -26.78
C GLY A 95 8.23 -24.93 -25.59
N LYS A 96 9.58 -24.89 -25.64
CA LYS A 96 10.37 -24.20 -24.60
C LYS A 96 10.11 -22.70 -24.57
N GLU A 97 9.96 -22.06 -25.73
CA GLU A 97 9.63 -20.63 -25.77
C GLU A 97 8.23 -20.35 -25.19
N GLN A 98 7.25 -21.21 -25.49
CA GLN A 98 5.92 -21.10 -24.90
C GLN A 98 5.95 -21.25 -23.37
N GLN A 99 6.72 -22.21 -22.85
CA GLN A 99 6.91 -22.37 -21.40
C GLN A 99 7.57 -21.14 -20.77
N LYS A 100 8.54 -20.52 -21.45
CA LYS A 100 9.17 -19.28 -20.97
C LYS A 100 8.16 -18.13 -20.89
N ILE A 101 7.23 -18.01 -21.84
CA ILE A 101 6.18 -16.99 -21.79
C ILE A 101 5.27 -17.22 -20.60
N GLN A 102 4.82 -18.46 -20.37
CA GLN A 102 4.00 -18.79 -19.20
C GLN A 102 4.72 -18.52 -17.87
N ALA A 103 6.02 -18.86 -17.79
CA ALA A 103 6.84 -18.55 -16.62
C ALA A 103 6.98 -17.04 -16.42
N TYR A 104 7.15 -16.28 -17.50
CA TYR A 104 7.24 -14.82 -17.45
C TYR A 104 5.95 -14.17 -16.99
N GLU A 105 4.78 -14.68 -17.37
CA GLU A 105 3.50 -14.18 -16.88
C GLU A 105 3.37 -14.29 -15.34
N GLN A 106 3.83 -15.41 -14.77
CA GLN A 106 3.89 -15.59 -13.32
C GLN A 106 4.93 -14.65 -12.67
N GLU A 107 6.09 -14.50 -13.30
CA GLU A 107 7.12 -13.57 -12.86
C GLU A 107 6.60 -12.13 -12.83
N VAL A 108 5.86 -11.69 -13.87
CA VAL A 108 5.26 -10.36 -13.94
C VAL A 108 4.36 -10.08 -12.75
N GLN A 109 3.46 -11.02 -12.39
CA GLN A 109 2.57 -10.86 -11.24
C GLN A 109 3.37 -10.67 -9.94
N ASN A 110 4.36 -11.51 -9.72
CA ASN A 110 5.19 -11.45 -8.51
C ASN A 110 6.01 -10.15 -8.45
N ASN A 111 6.59 -9.73 -9.57
CA ASN A 111 7.40 -8.52 -9.65
C ASN A 111 6.57 -7.25 -9.44
N ILE A 112 5.33 -7.21 -9.97
CA ILE A 112 4.41 -6.08 -9.73
C ILE A 112 4.05 -5.98 -8.24
N LEU A 113 3.75 -7.11 -7.58
CA LEU A 113 3.46 -7.12 -6.15
C LEU A 113 4.66 -6.67 -5.33
N ALA A 114 5.86 -7.20 -5.63
CA ALA A 114 7.09 -6.81 -4.95
C ALA A 114 7.42 -5.33 -5.15
N LYS A 115 7.28 -4.83 -6.38
CA LYS A 115 7.52 -3.41 -6.71
C LYS A 115 6.52 -2.49 -5.99
N ARG A 116 5.27 -2.90 -5.90
CA ARG A 116 4.25 -2.18 -5.14
C ARG A 116 4.64 -2.10 -3.66
N GLU A 117 5.01 -3.21 -3.04
CA GLU A 117 5.42 -3.23 -1.65
C GLU A 117 6.66 -2.34 -1.42
N GLU A 118 7.67 -2.43 -2.29
CA GLU A 118 8.88 -1.60 -2.26
C GLU A 118 8.54 -0.10 -2.24
N LEU A 119 7.62 0.33 -3.12
CA LEU A 119 7.27 1.74 -3.28
C LEU A 119 6.37 2.26 -2.16
N TYR A 120 5.38 1.47 -1.72
CA TYR A 120 4.38 1.96 -0.77
C TYR A 120 4.78 1.76 0.68
N LYS A 121 5.55 0.70 1.01
CA LYS A 121 5.94 0.42 2.39
C LYS A 121 6.60 1.62 3.08
N PRO A 122 7.62 2.28 2.52
CA PRO A 122 8.26 3.43 3.17
C PRO A 122 7.30 4.62 3.35
N ILE A 123 6.31 4.79 2.47
CA ILE A 123 5.30 5.85 2.58
C ILE A 123 4.36 5.53 3.74
N MET A 124 3.87 4.29 3.81
CA MET A 124 3.00 3.84 4.89
C MET A 124 3.69 3.89 6.26
N ASP A 125 4.97 3.52 6.32
CA ASP A 125 5.76 3.60 7.54
C ASP A 125 5.89 5.05 8.03
N LYS A 126 6.12 6.02 7.12
CA LYS A 126 6.15 7.45 7.46
C LYS A 126 4.79 7.96 7.96
N VAL A 127 3.70 7.59 7.31
CA VAL A 127 2.34 7.95 7.75
C VAL A 127 2.08 7.40 9.15
N LYS A 128 2.42 6.14 9.38
CA LYS A 128 2.26 5.50 10.68
C LYS A 128 3.01 6.26 11.78
N VAL A 129 4.28 6.56 11.56
CA VAL A 129 5.11 7.32 12.51
C VAL A 129 4.50 8.69 12.79
N ALA A 130 4.06 9.42 11.76
CA ALA A 130 3.44 10.74 11.95
C ALA A 130 2.14 10.67 12.77
N ILE A 131 1.32 9.63 12.58
CA ILE A 131 0.11 9.40 13.38
C ILE A 131 0.47 9.07 14.84
N GLU A 132 1.47 8.22 15.07
CA GLU A 132 1.95 7.85 16.40
C GLU A 132 2.50 9.08 17.15
N GLU A 133 3.29 9.92 16.48
CA GLU A 133 3.79 11.18 17.05
C GLU A 133 2.68 12.13 17.42
N VAL A 134 1.68 12.34 16.54
CA VAL A 134 0.50 13.16 16.85
C VAL A 134 -0.27 12.59 18.04
N GLY A 135 -0.41 11.26 18.09
CA GLY A 135 -1.04 10.59 19.22
C GLY A 135 -0.35 10.88 20.54
N ALA A 136 0.96 10.73 20.56
CA ALA A 136 1.78 10.97 21.74
C ALA A 136 1.80 12.44 22.15
N ASP A 137 2.08 13.36 21.22
CA ASP A 137 2.24 14.80 21.50
C ASP A 137 0.95 15.47 21.96
N ALA A 138 -0.19 15.07 21.38
CA ALA A 138 -1.50 15.63 21.70
C ALA A 138 -2.28 14.85 22.77
N GLY A 139 -1.71 13.77 23.31
CA GLY A 139 -2.29 12.96 24.38
C GLY A 139 -3.52 12.17 23.96
N TYR A 140 -3.60 11.74 22.71
CA TYR A 140 -4.66 10.84 22.25
C TYR A 140 -4.47 9.44 22.79
N THR A 141 -5.52 8.85 23.36
CA THR A 141 -5.54 7.45 23.78
C THR A 141 -5.62 6.53 22.57
N MET A 142 -6.38 6.91 21.53
CA MET A 142 -6.53 6.19 20.27
C MET A 142 -6.79 7.18 19.14
N ILE A 143 -6.30 6.86 17.95
CA ILE A 143 -6.66 7.51 16.69
C ILE A 143 -7.24 6.45 15.78
N PHE A 144 -8.48 6.64 15.33
CA PHE A 144 -9.21 5.72 14.49
C PHE A 144 -9.07 6.08 13.01
N ASP A 145 -9.02 5.07 12.15
CA ASP A 145 -9.12 5.29 10.70
C ASP A 145 -10.59 5.32 10.27
N SER A 146 -11.01 6.44 9.69
CA SER A 146 -12.37 6.61 9.17
C SER A 146 -12.52 6.20 7.71
N SER A 147 -11.43 5.80 7.03
CA SER A 147 -11.47 5.43 5.60
C SER A 147 -12.33 4.20 5.32
N ALA A 148 -12.45 3.29 6.29
CA ALA A 148 -13.26 2.08 6.19
C ALA A 148 -14.78 2.29 6.45
N GLY A 149 -15.20 3.54 6.72
CA GLY A 149 -16.62 3.85 6.98
C GLY A 149 -17.18 3.30 8.29
N THR A 150 -16.32 2.88 9.21
CA THR A 150 -16.72 2.33 10.52
C THR A 150 -17.12 3.41 11.53
N ILE A 151 -16.68 4.66 11.32
CA ILE A 151 -17.03 5.79 12.16
C ILE A 151 -18.26 6.47 11.56
N LEU A 152 -19.40 6.37 12.25
CA LEU A 152 -20.67 6.92 11.80
C LEU A 152 -20.83 8.42 12.15
N HIS A 153 -20.18 8.86 13.24
CA HIS A 153 -20.21 10.24 13.70
C HIS A 153 -18.95 10.53 14.53
N ALA A 154 -18.34 11.69 14.29
CA ALA A 154 -17.28 12.27 15.11
C ALA A 154 -17.33 13.80 14.99
N ASN A 155 -16.84 14.51 16.01
CA ASN A 155 -16.69 15.95 15.94
C ASN A 155 -15.47 16.30 15.09
N ASP A 156 -15.57 17.36 14.28
CA ASP A 156 -14.47 17.84 13.44
C ASP A 156 -13.23 18.24 14.25
N SER A 157 -13.42 18.68 15.52
CA SER A 157 -12.33 18.98 16.44
C SER A 157 -11.41 17.79 16.75
N GLU A 158 -11.90 16.59 16.56
CA GLU A 158 -11.16 15.34 16.80
C GLU A 158 -10.47 14.79 15.55
N ASN A 159 -10.59 15.50 14.41
CA ASN A 159 -9.90 15.17 13.17
C ASN A 159 -8.42 15.58 13.26
N VAL A 160 -7.52 14.60 13.21
CA VAL A 160 -6.07 14.83 13.31
C VAL A 160 -5.38 15.03 11.96
N MET A 161 -6.12 15.09 10.86
CA MET A 161 -5.58 15.20 9.50
C MET A 161 -4.56 16.33 9.35
N ALA A 162 -4.90 17.53 9.82
CA ALA A 162 -4.04 18.70 9.71
C ALA A 162 -2.73 18.54 10.52
N GLN A 163 -2.83 17.92 11.70
CA GLN A 163 -1.68 17.68 12.57
C GLN A 163 -0.73 16.66 11.96
N VAL A 164 -1.28 15.57 11.40
CA VAL A 164 -0.49 14.52 10.72
C VAL A 164 0.18 15.08 9.47
N LYS A 165 -0.52 15.88 8.64
CA LYS A 165 0.07 16.57 7.49
C LYS A 165 1.24 17.47 7.90
N ALA A 166 1.06 18.25 8.96
CA ALA A 166 2.14 19.11 9.46
C ALA A 166 3.37 18.31 9.92
N LYS A 167 3.17 17.15 10.58
CA LYS A 167 4.24 16.23 10.97
C LYS A 167 4.96 15.64 9.75
N MET A 168 4.26 15.45 8.65
CA MET A 168 4.82 14.96 7.39
C MET A 168 5.47 16.05 6.53
N GLY A 169 5.42 17.33 6.96
CA GLY A 169 6.01 18.45 6.23
C GLY A 169 5.17 18.93 5.04
N MET A 170 3.85 18.77 5.15
CA MET A 170 2.88 19.17 4.12
C MET A 170 2.19 20.49 4.49
#